data_fb4c29529c6bfa655cccbaad45b94a73
#
_entry.id   fb4c29529c6bfa655cccbaad45b94a73
#
_cell.length_a   1.000
_cell.length_b   1.000
_cell.length_c   1.000
_cell.angle_alpha   90.00
_cell.angle_beta   90.00
_cell.angle_gamma   90.00
#
_symmetry.space_group_name_H-M   'P 1'
#
loop_
_entity.id
_entity.type
_entity.pdbx_description
1 polymer ?
#
loop_
_entity_poly.entity_id
_entity_poly.type
_entity_poly.pdbx_seq_one_letter_code
_entity_poly.pdbx_strand_id
1 'polypeptide(L)'
;MMRCSVAFAANDLSFMTEGKPYNEVKQTLIDQGWAPIKNTKIDRASLYAQEIYNMGMTEVTDCISMEIDGCTFLYQKGKQTLEIKTITRQLSVESFRVYKKNTR
;
A
#
# COMPACT_ATOMS: atom_id res chain seq x y z
N MET A 1 -30.38 3.38 -0.13
CA MET A 1 -29.86 3.37 0.10
C MET A 1 -29.00 2.99 0.72
N MET A 2 -28.89 2.81 0.65
CA MET A 2 -28.15 2.58 1.16
C MET A 2 -27.28 2.17 1.69
N ARG A 3 -27.11 2.02 1.83
CA ARG A 3 -26.41 1.81 2.25
C ARG A 3 -25.51 1.59 2.91
N CYS A 4 -25.61 1.54 3.13
CA CYS A 4 -24.86 1.54 3.65
C CYS A 4 -24.02 1.05 4.25
N SER A 5 -24.12 0.81 4.39
CA SER A 5 -23.44 0.49 5.00
C SER A 5 -22.48 -0.02 5.20
N VAL A 6 -22.56 -0.21 4.78
CA VAL A 6 -21.78 -0.65 5.00
C VAL A 6 -20.69 -0.70 5.39
N ALA A 7 -20.93 -0.55 5.26
CA ALA A 7 -19.92 -0.25 5.78
C ALA A 7 -19.04 -0.78 6.61
N PHE A 8 -19.21 -1.28 7.04
CA PHE A 8 -18.42 -1.69 7.79
C PHE A 8 -17.67 -2.70 7.35
N ALA A 9 -17.93 -3.24 6.61
CA ALA A 9 -17.03 -4.17 6.07
C ALA A 9 -15.81 -3.42 5.69
N ALA A 10 -15.46 -2.59 6.54
CA ALA A 10 -14.45 -1.62 6.30
C ALA A 10 -13.13 -2.23 5.90
N ASN A 11 -12.87 -3.46 6.26
CA ASN A 11 -11.58 -4.06 5.96
C ASN A 11 -11.69 -5.26 5.05
N ASP A 12 -12.60 -5.17 4.09
CA ASP A 12 -12.71 -6.23 3.11
C ASP A 12 -11.56 -6.11 2.12
N LEU A 13 -10.51 -6.86 2.34
CA LEU A 13 -9.32 -6.83 1.50
C LEU A 13 -9.22 -8.08 0.62
N SER A 14 -10.32 -8.78 0.45
CA SER A 14 -10.31 -10.00 -0.35
C SER A 14 -9.95 -9.75 -1.80
N PHE A 15 -10.05 -8.52 -2.27
CA PHE A 15 -9.67 -8.21 -3.65
C PHE A 15 -8.15 -8.21 -3.84
N MET A 16 -7.38 -8.16 -2.77
CA MET A 16 -5.93 -8.10 -2.88
C MET A 16 -5.36 -9.51 -2.99
N THR A 17 -5.40 -10.04 -4.17
CA THR A 17 -4.86 -11.37 -4.41
C THR A 17 -3.45 -11.27 -4.96
N GLU A 18 -2.68 -12.31 -4.72
CA GLU A 18 -1.31 -12.35 -5.20
C GLU A 18 -1.26 -12.15 -6.70
N GLY A 19 -0.34 -11.30 -7.15
CA GLY A 19 -0.19 -11.02 -8.57
C GLY A 19 -0.98 -9.84 -9.08
N LYS A 20 -1.87 -9.27 -8.27
CA LYS A 20 -2.67 -8.16 -8.71
C LYS A 20 -1.82 -6.90 -8.87
N PRO A 21 -2.00 -6.12 -9.94
CA PRO A 21 -1.19 -4.91 -10.11
C PRO A 21 -1.45 -3.88 -9.02
N TYR A 22 -0.39 -3.27 -8.54
CA TYR A 22 -0.51 -2.34 -7.42
C TYR A 22 -1.40 -1.13 -7.74
N ASN A 23 -1.32 -0.61 -8.96
CA ASN A 23 -2.12 0.58 -9.27
C ASN A 23 -3.62 0.30 -9.20
N GLU A 24 -4.04 -0.92 -9.51
CA GLU A 24 -5.44 -1.28 -9.34
C GLU A 24 -5.81 -1.40 -7.87
N VAL A 25 -4.92 -2.00 -7.09
CA VAL A 25 -5.14 -2.14 -5.67
C VAL A 25 -5.22 -0.77 -5.00
N LYS A 26 -4.35 0.14 -5.39
CA LYS A 26 -4.33 1.48 -4.81
C LYS A 26 -5.66 2.18 -5.01
N GLN A 27 -6.23 2.10 -6.21
CA GLN A 27 -7.49 2.80 -6.47
C GLN A 27 -8.59 2.23 -5.59
N THR A 28 -8.66 0.91 -5.47
CA THR A 28 -9.70 0.29 -4.64
C THR A 28 -9.52 0.66 -3.18
N LEU A 29 -8.29 0.71 -2.70
CA LEU A 29 -8.03 1.08 -1.30
C LEU A 29 -8.49 2.51 -1.02
N ILE A 30 -8.17 3.43 -1.92
CA ILE A 30 -8.60 4.81 -1.75
C ILE A 30 -10.11 4.88 -1.73
N ASP A 31 -10.77 4.13 -2.60
CA ASP A 31 -12.22 4.11 -2.64
C ASP A 31 -12.82 3.56 -1.35
N GLN A 32 -12.08 2.72 -0.64
CA GLN A 32 -12.55 2.16 0.62
C GLN A 32 -12.20 3.01 1.82
N GLY A 33 -11.54 4.14 1.60
CA GLY A 33 -11.23 5.05 2.69
C GLY A 33 -9.83 4.91 3.26
N TRP A 34 -8.98 4.09 2.65
CA TRP A 34 -7.59 4.01 3.07
C TRP A 34 -6.83 5.20 2.52
N ALA A 35 -6.00 5.81 3.35
CA ALA A 35 -5.22 6.98 2.98
C ALA A 35 -3.76 6.59 2.84
N PRO A 36 -3.13 6.88 1.68
CA PRO A 36 -1.71 6.62 1.54
C PRO A 36 -0.91 7.43 2.54
N ILE A 37 0.09 6.81 3.14
CA ILE A 37 0.97 7.50 4.09
C ILE A 37 2.19 7.99 3.33
N LYS A 38 2.25 9.29 3.11
CA LYS A 38 3.36 9.87 2.36
C LYS A 38 4.68 9.66 3.09
N ASN A 39 5.67 9.18 2.37
CA ASN A 39 6.99 8.95 2.95
C ASN A 39 7.78 10.26 2.94
N THR A 40 7.90 10.88 4.11
CA THR A 40 8.61 12.15 4.21
C THR A 40 10.13 11.99 4.28
N LYS A 41 10.60 10.76 4.28
CA LYS A 41 12.04 10.48 4.30
C LYS A 41 12.48 9.71 3.07
N ILE A 42 11.85 9.98 1.96
CA ILE A 42 12.13 9.25 0.72
C ILE A 42 13.57 9.44 0.26
N ASP A 43 14.18 10.56 0.61
CA ASP A 43 15.55 10.80 0.21
C ASP A 43 16.53 9.84 0.89
N ARG A 44 16.08 9.12 1.90
CA ARG A 44 16.90 8.11 2.58
C ARG A 44 16.62 6.70 2.07
N ALA A 45 15.66 6.56 1.18
CA ALA A 45 15.29 5.25 0.65
C ALA A 45 16.20 4.91 -0.53
N SER A 46 16.06 3.67 -1.01
CA SER A 46 16.84 3.23 -2.16
C SER A 46 16.49 4.06 -3.40
N LEU A 47 17.36 4.03 -4.38
CA LEU A 47 17.11 4.79 -5.61
C LEU A 47 15.86 4.28 -6.32
N TYR A 48 15.63 2.97 -6.27
CA TYR A 48 14.43 2.43 -6.89
C TYR A 48 13.17 2.96 -6.19
N ALA A 49 13.20 3.04 -4.85
CA ALA A 49 12.06 3.59 -4.12
C ALA A 49 11.83 5.05 -4.49
N GLN A 50 12.91 5.82 -4.66
CA GLN A 50 12.76 7.20 -5.08
C GLN A 50 12.16 7.31 -6.47
N GLU A 51 12.50 6.40 -7.34
CA GLU A 51 11.93 6.35 -8.68
C GLU A 51 10.42 6.08 -8.61
N ILE A 52 10.01 5.13 -7.78
CA ILE A 52 8.59 4.82 -7.59
C ILE A 52 7.85 6.02 -7.00
N TYR A 53 8.47 6.68 -6.04
CA TYR A 53 7.88 7.88 -5.43
C TYR A 53 7.63 8.94 -6.48
N ASN A 54 8.59 9.15 -7.37
CA ASN A 54 8.48 10.18 -8.39
C ASN A 54 7.45 9.85 -9.47
N MET A 55 7.01 8.60 -9.52
CA MET A 55 5.93 8.21 -10.42
C MET A 55 4.55 8.48 -9.82
N GLY A 56 4.51 9.05 -8.63
CA GLY A 56 3.25 9.38 -7.99
C GLY A 56 2.87 8.49 -6.84
N MET A 57 3.63 7.44 -6.57
CA MET A 57 3.33 6.52 -5.48
C MET A 57 4.07 6.95 -4.22
N THR A 58 3.68 8.10 -3.69
CA THR A 58 4.41 8.73 -2.59
C THR A 58 4.30 7.95 -1.28
N GLU A 59 3.49 6.93 -1.24
CA GLU A 59 3.34 6.07 -0.06
C GLU A 59 4.37 4.94 -0.02
N VAL A 60 5.29 4.86 -0.99
CA VAL A 60 6.31 3.84 -0.97
C VAL A 60 7.27 4.08 0.20
N THR A 61 7.53 3.02 0.97
CA THR A 61 8.42 3.12 2.11
C THR A 61 9.85 2.88 1.70
N ASP A 62 10.08 1.79 1.00
CA ASP A 62 11.39 1.44 0.51
C ASP A 62 11.24 0.31 -0.49
N CYS A 63 12.29 0.09 -1.27
CA CYS A 63 12.34 -0.99 -2.23
C CYS A 63 13.69 -1.66 -2.16
N ILE A 64 13.70 -2.94 -2.47
CA ILE A 64 14.92 -3.73 -2.53
C ILE A 64 15.13 -4.15 -3.97
N SER A 65 16.14 -3.58 -4.62
CA SER A 65 16.43 -3.89 -6.01
C SER A 65 17.36 -5.08 -6.09
N MET A 66 16.83 -6.23 -5.79
CA MET A 66 17.57 -7.45 -5.88
C MET A 66 16.83 -8.37 -6.83
N GLU A 67 16.73 -9.63 -6.51
CA GLU A 67 16.12 -10.56 -7.43
C GLU A 67 14.66 -10.27 -7.74
N ILE A 68 13.93 -9.80 -6.74
CA ILE A 68 12.49 -9.65 -6.89
C ILE A 68 12.02 -8.20 -6.99
N ASP A 69 12.92 -7.23 -6.88
CA ASP A 69 12.56 -5.82 -6.95
C ASP A 69 11.36 -5.51 -6.03
N GLY A 70 11.44 -5.96 -4.78
CA GLY A 70 10.31 -5.81 -3.85
C GLY A 70 10.16 -4.40 -3.32
N CYS A 71 8.92 -3.95 -3.19
CA CYS A 71 8.61 -2.64 -2.62
C CYS A 71 7.58 -2.78 -1.52
N THR A 72 7.61 -1.84 -0.58
CA THR A 72 6.65 -1.81 0.52
C THR A 72 5.91 -0.49 0.50
N PHE A 73 4.59 -0.55 0.68
CA PHE A 73 3.72 0.63 0.66
C PHE A 73 2.87 0.62 1.92
N LEU A 74 2.58 1.83 2.45
CA LEU A 74 1.81 1.95 3.68
C LEU A 74 0.57 2.81 3.49
N TYR A 75 -0.52 2.37 4.10
CA TYR A 75 -1.77 3.10 4.13
C TYR A 75 -2.30 3.14 5.56
N GLN A 76 -3.19 4.08 5.80
CA GLN A 76 -3.76 4.26 7.13
C GLN A 76 -5.28 4.43 7.02
N LYS A 77 -6.00 3.84 7.95
CA LYS A 77 -7.44 4.00 8.05
C LYS A 77 -7.81 3.96 9.52
N GLY A 78 -8.16 5.11 10.08
CA GLY A 78 -8.37 5.19 11.51
C GLY A 78 -7.10 4.85 12.25
N LYS A 79 -7.16 3.89 13.14
CA LYS A 79 -5.98 3.46 13.89
C LYS A 79 -5.29 2.26 13.27
N GLN A 80 -5.71 1.87 12.08
CA GLN A 80 -5.13 0.70 11.43
C GLN A 80 -4.14 1.12 10.37
N THR A 81 -3.09 0.33 10.23
CA THR A 81 -2.09 0.53 9.19
C THR A 81 -2.10 -0.70 8.31
N LEU A 82 -2.07 -0.46 7.00
CA LEU A 82 -2.00 -1.52 6.01
C LEU A 82 -0.64 -1.47 5.35
N GLU A 83 0.06 -2.58 5.38
CA GLU A 83 1.36 -2.70 4.73
C GLU A 83 1.21 -3.64 3.56
N ILE A 84 1.61 -3.19 2.37
CA ILE A 84 1.53 -4.00 1.15
C ILE A 84 2.94 -4.21 0.63
N LYS A 85 3.24 -5.46 0.29
CA LYS A 85 4.51 -5.79 -0.34
C LYS A 85 4.28 -6.24 -1.75
N THR A 86 5.02 -5.65 -2.68
CA THR A 86 4.94 -6.01 -4.08
C THR A 86 6.27 -6.59 -4.53
N ILE A 87 6.23 -7.31 -5.65
CA ILE A 87 7.42 -7.87 -6.25
C ILE A 87 7.42 -7.53 -7.73
N THR A 88 8.57 -7.61 -8.34
CA THR A 88 8.85 -7.33 -9.74
C THR A 88 8.62 -5.86 -10.07
N ARG A 89 9.12 -5.44 -11.22
CA ARG A 89 8.98 -4.06 -11.64
C ARG A 89 7.55 -3.73 -12.06
N GLN A 90 6.70 -4.73 -12.25
CA GLN A 90 5.29 -4.50 -12.49
C GLN A 90 4.53 -4.20 -11.21
N LEU A 91 5.19 -4.28 -10.06
CA LEU A 91 4.57 -4.02 -8.77
C LEU A 91 3.36 -4.93 -8.56
N SER A 92 3.60 -6.22 -8.66
CA SER A 92 2.56 -7.20 -8.40
C SER A 92 2.47 -7.47 -6.90
N VAL A 93 1.26 -7.46 -6.37
CA VAL A 93 1.07 -7.69 -4.93
C VAL A 93 1.57 -9.09 -4.56
N GLU A 94 2.44 -9.16 -3.57
CA GLU A 94 2.89 -10.43 -3.03
C GLU A 94 2.13 -10.78 -1.76
N SER A 95 2.01 -9.81 -0.86
CA SER A 95 1.37 -10.04 0.42
C SER A 95 0.98 -8.72 1.03
N PHE A 96 0.16 -8.77 2.06
CA PHE A 96 -0.20 -7.59 2.81
C PHE A 96 -0.56 -8.00 4.23
N ARG A 97 -0.54 -7.02 5.13
CA ARG A 97 -1.00 -7.24 6.49
C ARG A 97 -1.57 -5.96 7.06
N VAL A 98 -2.52 -6.10 7.96
CA VAL A 98 -3.13 -4.98 8.66
C VAL A 98 -2.76 -5.10 10.12
N TYR A 99 -2.35 -3.99 10.72
CA TYR A 99 -2.04 -3.99 12.14
C TYR A 99 -2.45 -2.67 12.75
N LYS A 100 -2.66 -2.68 14.05
CA LYS A 100 -3.03 -1.48 14.74
C LYS A 100 -1.76 -0.76 15.16
N LYS A 101 -1.64 0.50 14.76
CA LYS A 101 -0.45 1.25 15.08
C LYS A 101 -0.36 1.45 16.59
N ASN A 102 0.79 1.16 17.13
CA ASN A 102 1.04 1.34 18.53
C ASN A 102 1.46 2.76 18.78
N THR A 103 0.70 3.47 19.63
CA THR A 103 0.99 4.85 19.80
C THR A 103 1.72 5.03 21.08
N ARG A 104 2.45 4.78 21.53
CA ARG A 104 3.09 5.03 22.71
C ARG A 104 3.97 5.99 22.77
#